data_606d94dff520079a4cd487e103bb3982
#
_entry.id   606d94dff520079a4cd487e103bb3982
#
_cell.length_a   1.000
_cell.length_b   1.000
_cell.length_c   1.000
_cell.angle_alpha   90.00
_cell.angle_beta   90.00
_cell.angle_gamma   90.00
#
_symmetry.space_group_name_H-M   'P 1'
#
loop_
_entity.id
_entity.type
_entity.pdbx_description
1 polymer ?
#
loop_
_entity_poly.entity_id
_entity_poly.type
_entity_poly.pdbx_seq_one_letter_code
_entity_poly.pdbx_strand_id
1 'polypeptide(L)'
;MKQEAHWLKTMGSSQKTFGITGKQVLKESEERKMSILVTGGAGYIGSHTVVELQNAEYEVVVVDNLSNSSRESLKRVEKITGKPVTFYEADILDREALNRIFEKESIESCIHFAGLKAVGESVQKPWEYYENNIAGTLTLVDVMRKHGVKNIIFSSSATVYGDPAVIPITEECPKGQCTNPYGWTKSMLEQILTDMQKADPEWNVILLRYFNPIGAHKSGLIGENPNGIPNNLMPYVTQVAVGKLKELGVFGNDYDTPDGTGVRDYIHVVDLAIGHVKAIKKLDEKVGLAIYNLGTGKGYSVLDIVKNFEAATGVKIPYVIKPRRAGDIATCYSNADKAKRELGWEAQYDIKEMCEDSWRWQSMNPNGYADAK
;
A
#
# COMPACT_ATOMS: atom_id res chain seq x y z
N MET A 1 17.62 68.01 -33.59
CA MET A 1 18.06 69.29 -32.93
C MET A 1 18.26 68.93 -31.49
N LYS A 2 19.49 68.65 -31.07
CA LYS A 2 20.38 69.49 -30.29
C LYS A 2 19.77 69.85 -28.93
N GLN A 3 20.30 69.58 -27.77
CA GLN A 3 21.65 69.77 -27.17
C GLN A 3 21.77 68.85 -25.96
N GLU A 4 22.79 68.04 -25.75
CA GLU A 4 24.13 68.30 -25.16
C GLU A 4 24.04 69.09 -23.85
N ALA A 5 24.55 68.56 -22.75
CA ALA A 5 25.83 68.09 -22.26
C ALA A 5 26.31 68.98 -21.10
N HIS A 6 27.04 68.39 -20.22
CA HIS A 6 28.00 68.95 -19.24
C HIS A 6 27.50 69.32 -17.83
N TRP A 7 28.03 68.65 -16.83
CA TRP A 7 29.17 69.11 -16.02
C TRP A 7 29.82 67.96 -15.22
N LEU A 8 31.10 67.86 -15.40
CA LEU A 8 32.06 67.05 -14.66
C LEU A 8 32.67 67.88 -13.46
N LYS A 9 33.11 67.10 -12.43
CA LYS A 9 34.17 67.41 -11.41
C LYS A 9 33.76 68.21 -10.15
N THR A 10 33.92 67.54 -8.99
CA THR A 10 35.17 67.69 -8.20
C THR A 10 35.18 66.70 -7.02
N MET A 11 36.22 65.99 -6.95
CA MET A 11 37.10 65.44 -5.92
C MET A 11 36.72 65.60 -4.45
N GLY A 12 36.90 64.48 -3.69
CA GLY A 12 37.09 64.46 -2.26
C GLY A 12 37.26 63.06 -1.69
N SER A 13 38.50 62.62 -1.60
CA SER A 13 38.96 61.35 -1.03
C SER A 13 38.59 61.19 0.45
N SER A 14 38.11 59.97 0.83
CA SER A 14 38.47 59.42 2.15
C SER A 14 38.23 57.88 2.09
N GLN A 15 39.35 57.19 2.06
CA GLN A 15 39.38 55.73 2.28
C GLN A 15 39.04 55.45 3.74
N LYS A 16 38.03 54.64 4.00
CA LYS A 16 37.92 53.78 5.18
C LYS A 16 37.54 52.38 4.74
N THR A 17 38.57 51.56 4.58
CA THR A 17 38.52 50.11 4.52
C THR A 17 37.86 49.60 5.78
N PHE A 18 36.66 49.09 5.64
CA PHE A 18 36.07 48.09 6.56
C PHE A 18 36.15 46.75 5.86
N GLY A 19 37.11 45.94 6.28
CA GLY A 19 37.21 44.55 5.92
C GLY A 19 36.04 43.79 6.54
N ILE A 20 35.06 43.48 5.71
CA ILE A 20 34.10 42.42 5.98
C ILE A 20 34.64 41.19 5.28
N THR A 21 35.27 40.34 6.09
CA THR A 21 35.68 38.99 5.70
C THR A 21 34.48 38.26 5.15
N GLY A 22 34.50 37.95 3.83
CA GLY A 22 33.56 37.10 3.15
C GLY A 22 33.66 35.64 3.64
N LYS A 23 33.15 35.39 4.85
CA LYS A 23 32.90 34.05 5.41
C LYS A 23 31.58 34.03 6.16
N GLN A 24 30.53 34.38 5.46
CA GLN A 24 29.17 34.06 5.93
C GLN A 24 28.23 34.18 4.72
N VAL A 25 27.54 33.09 4.44
CA VAL A 25 26.52 32.83 3.42
C VAL A 25 27.02 31.96 2.30
N LEU A 26 27.46 30.75 2.63
CA LEU A 26 27.14 29.54 1.94
C LEU A 26 26.56 28.58 3.00
N LYS A 27 25.39 28.90 3.55
CA LYS A 27 24.46 27.85 3.93
C LYS A 27 24.02 27.28 2.60
N GLU A 28 24.64 26.14 2.22
CA GLU A 28 24.07 25.24 1.29
C GLU A 28 22.61 25.06 1.71
N SER A 29 21.67 25.51 0.89
CA SER A 29 20.32 25.01 0.94
C SER A 29 20.48 23.53 0.62
N GLU A 30 20.49 22.67 1.64
CA GLU A 30 20.20 21.27 1.45
C GLU A 30 18.89 21.28 0.66
N GLU A 31 18.94 20.95 -0.62
CA GLU A 31 17.75 20.69 -1.42
C GLU A 31 17.01 19.60 -0.64
N ARG A 32 15.91 19.97 0.03
CA ARG A 32 15.08 19.00 0.73
C ARG A 32 14.63 17.99 -0.31
N LYS A 33 15.16 16.78 -0.22
CA LYS A 33 14.72 15.69 -1.05
C LYS A 33 13.22 15.49 -0.87
N MET A 34 12.50 15.41 -1.97
CA MET A 34 11.07 15.16 -1.96
C MET A 34 10.79 13.77 -1.40
N SER A 35 9.78 13.66 -0.54
CA SER A 35 9.45 12.43 0.17
C SER A 35 8.10 11.88 -0.24
N ILE A 36 7.97 10.56 -0.17
CA ILE A 36 6.70 9.85 -0.38
C ILE A 36 6.08 9.58 0.99
N LEU A 37 4.88 10.10 1.21
CA LEU A 37 4.07 9.73 2.38
C LEU A 37 3.47 8.34 2.19
N VAL A 38 3.66 7.44 3.16
CA VAL A 38 3.05 6.12 3.18
C VAL A 38 2.18 6.00 4.43
N THR A 39 0.86 6.15 4.28
CA THR A 39 -0.07 5.93 5.39
C THR A 39 -0.36 4.44 5.53
N GLY A 40 -0.42 3.93 6.77
CA GLY A 40 -0.51 2.49 7.02
C GLY A 40 0.80 1.75 6.70
N GLY A 41 1.93 2.48 6.71
CA GLY A 41 3.23 1.95 6.30
C GLY A 41 3.87 0.95 7.27
N ALA A 42 3.38 0.84 8.51
CA ALA A 42 3.81 -0.19 9.45
C ALA A 42 3.05 -1.51 9.29
N GLY A 43 1.98 -1.53 8.45
CA GLY A 43 1.18 -2.71 8.15
C GLY A 43 1.88 -3.70 7.20
N TYR A 44 1.21 -4.80 6.87
CA TYR A 44 1.75 -5.87 6.03
C TYR A 44 2.21 -5.37 4.66
N ILE A 45 1.29 -4.84 3.83
CA ILE A 45 1.63 -4.35 2.49
C ILE A 45 2.51 -3.09 2.59
N GLY A 46 2.19 -2.19 3.53
CA GLY A 46 2.92 -0.94 3.73
C GLY A 46 4.40 -1.15 4.01
N SER A 47 4.76 -2.04 4.96
CA SER A 47 6.16 -2.29 5.31
C SER A 47 6.98 -2.88 4.15
N HIS A 48 6.39 -3.78 3.36
CA HIS A 48 7.04 -4.30 2.15
C HIS A 48 7.20 -3.19 1.09
N THR A 49 6.21 -2.32 0.94
CA THR A 49 6.29 -1.17 0.02
C THR A 49 7.37 -0.17 0.46
N VAL A 50 7.52 0.08 1.77
CA VAL A 50 8.60 0.94 2.28
C VAL A 50 9.97 0.34 1.95
N VAL A 51 10.16 -0.99 2.07
CA VAL A 51 11.40 -1.65 1.62
C VAL A 51 11.68 -1.37 0.15
N GLU A 52 10.70 -1.59 -0.73
CA GLU A 52 10.90 -1.44 -2.18
C GLU A 52 11.08 0.03 -2.60
N LEU A 53 10.41 0.98 -1.93
CA LEU A 53 10.64 2.41 -2.14
C LEU A 53 12.06 2.82 -1.74
N GLN A 54 12.54 2.39 -0.57
CA GLN A 54 13.91 2.67 -0.12
C GLN A 54 14.96 1.98 -1.02
N ASN A 55 14.71 0.76 -1.50
CA ASN A 55 15.56 0.09 -2.48
C ASN A 55 15.62 0.86 -3.82
N ALA A 56 14.54 1.56 -4.18
CA ALA A 56 14.45 2.43 -5.34
C ALA A 56 14.94 3.87 -5.08
N GLU A 57 15.62 4.11 -3.95
CA GLU A 57 16.24 5.38 -3.53
C GLU A 57 15.24 6.52 -3.23
N TYR A 58 13.97 6.21 -2.94
CA TYR A 58 13.02 7.22 -2.47
C TYR A 58 13.17 7.49 -0.97
N GLU A 59 13.02 8.77 -0.59
CA GLU A 59 12.81 9.16 0.81
C GLU A 59 11.35 8.86 1.20
N VAL A 60 11.16 8.25 2.38
CA VAL A 60 9.84 7.78 2.80
C VAL A 60 9.50 8.34 4.18
N VAL A 61 8.28 8.88 4.27
CA VAL A 61 7.65 9.28 5.54
C VAL A 61 6.48 8.34 5.81
N VAL A 62 6.50 7.64 6.93
CA VAL A 62 5.44 6.70 7.32
C VAL A 62 4.53 7.33 8.37
N VAL A 63 3.21 7.21 8.15
CA VAL A 63 2.17 7.53 9.13
C VAL A 63 1.35 6.28 9.41
N ASP A 64 1.24 5.89 10.69
CA ASP A 64 0.48 4.73 11.12
C ASP A 64 0.02 4.92 12.58
N ASN A 65 -1.22 4.54 12.93
CA ASN A 65 -1.73 4.63 14.30
C ASN A 65 -1.48 3.35 15.11
N LEU A 66 -0.83 2.36 14.51
CA LEU A 66 -0.47 1.07 15.08
C LEU A 66 -1.67 0.23 15.59
N SER A 67 -2.90 0.56 15.19
CA SER A 67 -4.11 -0.16 15.62
C SER A 67 -4.12 -1.62 15.15
N ASN A 68 -3.56 -1.92 13.98
CA ASN A 68 -3.45 -3.27 13.40
C ASN A 68 -2.07 -3.52 12.75
N SER A 69 -1.04 -2.93 13.33
CA SER A 69 0.34 -3.00 12.86
C SER A 69 1.31 -2.99 14.04
N SER A 70 2.60 -2.97 13.78
CA SER A 70 3.62 -2.92 14.83
C SER A 70 4.78 -2.03 14.40
N ARG A 71 5.25 -1.17 15.31
CA ARG A 71 6.47 -0.38 15.11
C ARG A 71 7.70 -1.26 14.83
N GLU A 72 7.67 -2.51 15.31
CA GLU A 72 8.74 -3.48 15.07
C GLU A 72 8.90 -3.78 13.56
N SER A 73 7.82 -3.74 12.78
CA SER A 73 7.93 -3.92 11.32
C SER A 73 8.86 -2.89 10.69
N LEU A 74 8.78 -1.63 11.10
CA LEU A 74 9.62 -0.54 10.59
C LEU A 74 11.09 -0.68 11.02
N LYS A 75 11.36 -1.09 12.27
CA LYS A 75 12.73 -1.41 12.71
C LYS A 75 13.35 -2.55 11.87
N ARG A 76 12.53 -3.52 11.46
CA ARG A 76 12.99 -4.60 10.59
C ARG A 76 13.14 -4.17 9.15
N VAL A 77 12.34 -3.21 8.67
CA VAL A 77 12.57 -2.53 7.39
C VAL A 77 13.96 -1.87 7.39
N GLU A 78 14.30 -1.10 8.45
CA GLU A 78 15.62 -0.50 8.58
C GLU A 78 16.77 -1.53 8.57
N LYS A 79 16.57 -2.72 9.19
CA LYS A 79 17.54 -3.81 9.12
C LYS A 79 17.70 -4.39 7.71
N ILE A 80 16.60 -4.44 6.94
CA ILE A 80 16.62 -4.98 5.58
C ILE A 80 17.31 -4.02 4.61
N THR A 81 16.98 -2.73 4.70
CA THR A 81 17.40 -1.71 3.73
C THR A 81 18.70 -1.01 4.11
N GLY A 82 19.06 -1.03 5.41
CA GLY A 82 20.16 -0.22 5.95
C GLY A 82 19.87 1.26 6.04
N LYS A 83 18.61 1.68 5.78
CA LYS A 83 18.18 3.09 5.76
C LYS A 83 17.18 3.36 6.89
N PRO A 84 17.23 4.54 7.54
CA PRO A 84 16.25 4.90 8.56
C PRO A 84 14.87 5.12 7.94
N VAL A 85 13.83 4.94 8.76
CA VAL A 85 12.44 5.23 8.39
C VAL A 85 11.94 6.43 9.22
N THR A 86 11.59 7.52 8.55
CA THR A 86 10.89 8.63 9.20
C THR A 86 9.48 8.20 9.53
N PHE A 87 9.16 8.08 10.84
CA PHE A 87 7.89 7.54 11.31
C PHE A 87 7.17 8.51 12.24
N TYR A 88 5.87 8.71 11.97
CA TYR A 88 4.93 9.42 12.81
C TYR A 88 3.80 8.49 13.24
N GLU A 89 3.67 8.30 14.56
CA GLU A 89 2.52 7.61 15.14
C GLU A 89 1.34 8.61 15.19
N ALA A 90 0.45 8.49 14.21
CA ALA A 90 -0.70 9.38 14.08
C ALA A 90 -1.85 8.67 13.35
N ASP A 91 -3.08 9.11 13.64
CA ASP A 91 -4.29 8.66 12.98
C ASP A 91 -4.59 9.54 11.75
N ILE A 92 -5.06 8.93 10.66
CA ILE A 92 -5.50 9.67 9.46
C ILE A 92 -6.76 10.52 9.71
N LEU A 93 -7.48 10.28 10.79
CA LEU A 93 -8.57 11.13 11.25
C LEU A 93 -8.07 12.40 11.97
N ASP A 94 -6.83 12.39 12.49
CA ASP A 94 -6.23 13.55 13.17
C ASP A 94 -5.68 14.57 12.16
N ARG A 95 -6.56 15.49 11.76
CA ARG A 95 -6.24 16.58 10.80
C ARG A 95 -5.05 17.44 11.25
N GLU A 96 -4.95 17.73 12.54
CA GLU A 96 -3.88 18.60 13.05
C GLU A 96 -2.54 17.89 13.04
N ALA A 97 -2.51 16.60 13.41
CA ALA A 97 -1.30 15.79 13.30
C ALA A 97 -0.83 15.71 11.85
N LEU A 98 -1.74 15.43 10.90
CA LEU A 98 -1.40 15.41 9.48
C LEU A 98 -0.87 16.77 9.00
N ASN A 99 -1.51 17.90 9.33
CA ASN A 99 -1.01 19.22 8.95
C ASN A 99 0.42 19.45 9.45
N ARG A 100 0.72 19.13 10.73
CA ARG A 100 2.08 19.26 11.27
C ARG A 100 3.12 18.42 10.53
N ILE A 101 2.73 17.23 10.05
CA ILE A 101 3.60 16.36 9.26
C ILE A 101 3.89 17.00 7.90
N PHE A 102 2.86 17.47 7.19
CA PHE A 102 3.02 18.13 5.89
C PHE A 102 3.77 19.49 5.98
N GLU A 103 3.70 20.20 7.12
CA GLU A 103 4.50 21.41 7.37
C GLU A 103 6.00 21.09 7.58
N LYS A 104 6.28 19.93 8.19
CA LYS A 104 7.65 19.55 8.55
C LYS A 104 8.37 18.82 7.43
N GLU A 105 7.68 17.95 6.72
CA GLU A 105 8.24 17.08 5.69
C GLU A 105 7.94 17.62 4.28
N SER A 106 8.88 17.44 3.34
CA SER A 106 8.71 17.86 1.95
C SER A 106 8.01 16.73 1.16
N ILE A 107 6.70 16.57 1.37
CA ILE A 107 5.91 15.51 0.75
C ILE A 107 5.49 15.93 -0.66
N GLU A 108 5.74 15.08 -1.67
CA GLU A 108 5.32 15.28 -3.06
C GLU A 108 4.17 14.36 -3.50
N SER A 109 4.06 13.19 -2.87
CA SER A 109 3.07 12.18 -3.22
C SER A 109 2.69 11.34 -2.01
N CYS A 110 1.54 10.68 -2.08
CA CYS A 110 1.04 9.81 -1.03
C CYS A 110 0.68 8.43 -1.57
N ILE A 111 1.15 7.37 -0.91
CA ILE A 111 0.61 6.01 -1.04
C ILE A 111 -0.28 5.77 0.18
N HIS A 112 -1.57 5.56 -0.08
CA HIS A 112 -2.57 5.47 0.98
C HIS A 112 -3.01 4.03 1.21
N PHE A 113 -2.41 3.36 2.22
CA PHE A 113 -2.80 2.03 2.69
C PHE A 113 -3.69 2.06 3.92
N ALA A 114 -3.59 3.10 4.76
CA ALA A 114 -4.32 3.18 6.01
C ALA A 114 -5.81 2.91 5.80
N GLY A 115 -6.35 1.93 6.51
CA GLY A 115 -7.74 1.54 6.41
C GLY A 115 -8.01 0.17 7.03
N LEU A 116 -9.18 0.01 7.59
CA LEU A 116 -9.68 -1.27 8.08
C LEU A 116 -10.01 -2.17 6.87
N LYS A 117 -9.56 -3.44 6.90
CA LYS A 117 -9.58 -4.33 5.72
C LYS A 117 -10.29 -5.68 5.92
N ALA A 118 -10.75 -6.02 7.12
CA ALA A 118 -11.31 -7.33 7.42
C ALA A 118 -12.78 -7.42 6.99
N VAL A 119 -13.05 -8.17 5.91
CA VAL A 119 -14.39 -8.32 5.31
C VAL A 119 -15.43 -8.74 6.33
N GLY A 120 -15.17 -9.82 7.09
CA GLY A 120 -16.11 -10.34 8.10
C GLY A 120 -16.37 -9.36 9.25
N GLU A 121 -15.34 -8.65 9.71
CA GLU A 121 -15.47 -7.64 10.75
C GLU A 121 -16.30 -6.44 10.27
N SER A 122 -16.13 -6.05 8.99
CA SER A 122 -16.86 -4.90 8.42
C SER A 122 -18.39 -5.07 8.49
N VAL A 123 -18.88 -6.32 8.39
CA VAL A 123 -20.32 -6.63 8.52
C VAL A 123 -20.80 -6.43 9.95
N GLN A 124 -19.93 -6.67 10.94
CA GLN A 124 -20.27 -6.53 12.37
C GLN A 124 -20.07 -5.10 12.87
N LYS A 125 -19.14 -4.36 12.28
CA LYS A 125 -18.73 -3.01 12.69
C LYS A 125 -18.72 -2.03 11.51
N PRO A 126 -19.85 -1.86 10.78
CA PRO A 126 -19.88 -1.05 9.57
C PRO A 126 -19.55 0.41 9.83
N TRP A 127 -19.96 0.97 10.99
CA TRP A 127 -19.71 2.36 11.36
C TRP A 127 -18.22 2.65 11.42
N GLU A 128 -17.44 1.84 12.13
CA GLU A 128 -15.99 1.99 12.27
C GLU A 128 -15.29 1.94 10.91
N TYR A 129 -15.78 1.09 9.99
CA TYR A 129 -15.26 1.00 8.62
C TYR A 129 -15.54 2.26 7.80
N TYR A 130 -16.75 2.80 7.86
CA TYR A 130 -17.08 4.03 7.15
C TYR A 130 -16.36 5.24 7.76
N GLU A 131 -16.33 5.35 9.08
CA GLU A 131 -15.62 6.44 9.76
C GLU A 131 -14.13 6.39 9.46
N ASN A 132 -13.46 5.29 9.74
CA ASN A 132 -12.03 5.18 9.52
C ASN A 132 -11.64 5.31 8.05
N ASN A 133 -12.27 4.55 7.16
CA ASN A 133 -11.82 4.49 5.78
C ASN A 133 -12.27 5.72 4.99
N ILE A 134 -13.52 6.16 5.11
CA ILE A 134 -14.03 7.28 4.31
C ILE A 134 -13.65 8.61 4.95
N ALA A 135 -14.02 8.86 6.21
CA ALA A 135 -13.72 10.13 6.85
C ALA A 135 -12.21 10.34 7.01
N GLY A 136 -11.44 9.28 7.34
CA GLY A 136 -9.98 9.33 7.38
C GLY A 136 -9.36 9.68 6.04
N THR A 137 -9.79 9.07 4.94
CA THR A 137 -9.30 9.41 3.60
C THR A 137 -9.67 10.84 3.21
N LEU A 138 -10.89 11.28 3.50
CA LEU A 138 -11.31 12.67 3.23
C LEU A 138 -10.47 13.68 4.02
N THR A 139 -10.14 13.37 5.27
CA THR A 139 -9.25 14.20 6.10
C THR A 139 -7.85 14.28 5.51
N LEU A 140 -7.26 13.14 5.13
CA LEU A 140 -5.95 13.09 4.48
C LEU A 140 -5.90 13.92 3.19
N VAL A 141 -6.87 13.70 2.31
CA VAL A 141 -6.92 14.37 1.00
C VAL A 141 -7.16 15.88 1.14
N ASP A 142 -7.96 16.33 2.13
CA ASP A 142 -8.12 17.77 2.40
C ASP A 142 -6.82 18.40 2.89
N VAL A 143 -6.04 17.70 3.73
CA VAL A 143 -4.71 18.15 4.15
C VAL A 143 -3.76 18.19 2.95
N MET A 144 -3.68 17.12 2.15
CA MET A 144 -2.88 17.08 0.93
C MET A 144 -3.17 18.28 0.02
N ARG A 145 -4.45 18.54 -0.25
CA ARG A 145 -4.90 19.68 -1.07
C ARG A 145 -4.43 21.02 -0.51
N LYS A 146 -4.52 21.24 0.81
CA LYS A 146 -4.12 22.49 1.46
C LYS A 146 -2.60 22.73 1.38
N HIS A 147 -1.82 21.66 1.34
CA HIS A 147 -0.37 21.71 1.19
C HIS A 147 0.11 21.60 -0.26
N GLY A 148 -0.82 21.61 -1.25
CA GLY A 148 -0.47 21.57 -2.68
C GLY A 148 -0.01 20.19 -3.17
N VAL A 149 -0.16 19.14 -2.37
CA VAL A 149 0.19 17.76 -2.73
C VAL A 149 -1.01 17.11 -3.40
N LYS A 150 -0.93 16.86 -4.71
CA LYS A 150 -2.04 16.36 -5.54
C LYS A 150 -1.74 15.01 -6.22
N ASN A 151 -0.71 14.30 -5.78
CA ASN A 151 -0.32 12.99 -6.28
C ASN A 151 -0.69 11.92 -5.27
N ILE A 152 -1.63 11.02 -5.60
CA ILE A 152 -2.06 9.94 -4.70
C ILE A 152 -2.17 8.59 -5.41
N ILE A 153 -1.62 7.57 -4.78
CA ILE A 153 -1.85 6.17 -5.11
C ILE A 153 -2.73 5.57 -4.02
N PHE A 154 -3.91 5.11 -4.41
CA PHE A 154 -4.90 4.57 -3.51
C PHE A 154 -4.92 3.04 -3.55
N SER A 155 -4.80 2.45 -2.38
CA SER A 155 -4.98 1.02 -2.12
C SER A 155 -6.45 0.64 -2.30
N SER A 156 -6.84 0.28 -3.52
CA SER A 156 -8.15 -0.28 -3.81
C SER A 156 -8.13 -1.81 -3.74
N SER A 157 -9.20 -2.45 -4.14
CA SER A 157 -9.38 -3.90 -3.98
C SER A 157 -10.23 -4.47 -5.11
N ALA A 158 -9.98 -5.71 -5.49
CA ALA A 158 -10.85 -6.47 -6.41
C ALA A 158 -12.29 -6.62 -5.90
N THR A 159 -12.55 -6.39 -4.60
CA THR A 159 -13.90 -6.39 -4.04
C THR A 159 -14.83 -5.35 -4.65
N VAL A 160 -14.29 -4.30 -5.31
CA VAL A 160 -15.09 -3.29 -6.02
C VAL A 160 -15.81 -3.85 -7.25
N TYR A 161 -15.35 -4.97 -7.78
CA TYR A 161 -16.02 -5.64 -8.90
C TYR A 161 -17.26 -6.43 -8.48
N GLY A 162 -17.43 -6.72 -7.17
CA GLY A 162 -18.52 -7.54 -6.68
C GLY A 162 -18.44 -8.97 -7.22
N ASP A 163 -19.55 -9.47 -7.79
CA ASP A 163 -19.60 -10.74 -8.52
C ASP A 163 -19.40 -10.46 -10.02
N PRO A 164 -18.20 -10.67 -10.57
CA PRO A 164 -17.86 -10.24 -11.93
C PRO A 164 -18.49 -11.16 -12.97
N ALA A 165 -19.13 -10.55 -13.98
CA ALA A 165 -19.73 -11.30 -15.09
C ALA A 165 -18.68 -11.90 -16.07
N VAL A 166 -17.45 -11.39 -16.04
CA VAL A 166 -16.36 -11.79 -16.94
C VAL A 166 -15.09 -12.08 -16.14
N ILE A 167 -14.48 -13.22 -16.43
CA ILE A 167 -13.22 -13.68 -15.83
C ILE A 167 -12.31 -14.16 -16.99
N PRO A 168 -11.02 -13.74 -17.04
CA PRO A 168 -10.29 -12.84 -16.12
C PRO A 168 -10.84 -11.43 -16.05
N ILE A 169 -10.77 -10.80 -14.86
CA ILE A 169 -11.32 -9.48 -14.60
C ILE A 169 -10.37 -8.41 -15.14
N THR A 170 -10.86 -7.54 -16.03
CA THR A 170 -10.13 -6.36 -16.51
C THR A 170 -10.60 -5.08 -15.80
N GLU A 171 -9.85 -3.99 -15.93
CA GLU A 171 -10.23 -2.68 -15.38
C GLU A 171 -11.46 -2.06 -16.05
N GLU A 172 -11.83 -2.55 -17.24
CA GLU A 172 -13.03 -2.17 -18.00
C GLU A 172 -14.31 -2.82 -17.43
N CYS A 173 -14.16 -3.89 -16.62
CA CYS A 173 -15.30 -4.48 -15.94
C CYS A 173 -15.94 -3.43 -15.02
N PRO A 174 -17.28 -3.29 -15.09
CA PRO A 174 -17.97 -2.32 -14.24
C PRO A 174 -17.78 -2.65 -12.77
N LYS A 175 -17.78 -1.62 -11.93
CA LYS A 175 -17.91 -1.83 -10.49
C LYS A 175 -19.25 -2.49 -10.21
N GLY A 176 -19.23 -3.61 -9.49
CA GLY A 176 -20.41 -4.36 -9.12
C GLY A 176 -21.00 -3.93 -7.79
N GLN A 177 -22.02 -4.65 -7.34
CA GLN A 177 -22.53 -4.51 -5.99
C GLN A 177 -21.56 -5.16 -5.01
N CYS A 178 -20.98 -4.34 -4.12
CA CYS A 178 -20.14 -4.87 -3.06
C CYS A 178 -21.01 -5.65 -2.06
N THR A 179 -20.52 -6.79 -1.61
CA THR A 179 -21.25 -7.70 -0.71
C THR A 179 -21.04 -7.37 0.78
N ASN A 180 -20.20 -6.38 1.10
CA ASN A 180 -19.83 -6.03 2.47
C ASN A 180 -19.40 -4.56 2.60
N PRO A 181 -19.44 -4.00 3.83
CA PRO A 181 -19.06 -2.59 4.07
C PRO A 181 -17.63 -2.26 3.68
N TYR A 182 -16.66 -3.16 3.88
CA TYR A 182 -15.28 -2.92 3.43
C TYR A 182 -15.21 -2.68 1.91
N GLY A 183 -15.82 -3.55 1.12
CA GLY A 183 -15.90 -3.37 -0.34
C GLY A 183 -16.55 -2.04 -0.72
N TRP A 184 -17.64 -1.68 -0.04
CA TRP A 184 -18.30 -0.40 -0.25
C TRP A 184 -17.40 0.79 0.06
N THR A 185 -16.60 0.75 1.16
CA THR A 185 -15.65 1.86 1.43
C THR A 185 -14.65 2.03 0.28
N LYS A 186 -14.11 0.93 -0.27
CA LYS A 186 -13.19 1.01 -1.41
C LYS A 186 -13.87 1.54 -2.67
N SER A 187 -15.07 1.05 -3.00
CA SER A 187 -15.82 1.51 -4.16
C SER A 187 -16.23 2.99 -4.08
N MET A 188 -16.67 3.46 -2.90
CA MET A 188 -17.00 4.87 -2.66
C MET A 188 -15.77 5.76 -2.75
N LEU A 189 -14.63 5.35 -2.17
CA LEU A 189 -13.40 6.11 -2.22
C LEU A 189 -12.83 6.21 -3.64
N GLU A 190 -12.92 5.17 -4.46
CA GLU A 190 -12.62 5.28 -5.89
C GLU A 190 -13.47 6.35 -6.58
N GLN A 191 -14.77 6.41 -6.26
CA GLN A 191 -15.66 7.42 -6.82
C GLN A 191 -15.28 8.82 -6.35
N ILE A 192 -15.07 9.00 -5.04
CA ILE A 192 -14.67 10.30 -4.45
C ILE A 192 -13.39 10.83 -5.09
N LEU A 193 -12.35 10.00 -5.18
CA LEU A 193 -11.07 10.38 -5.77
C LEU A 193 -11.20 10.68 -7.29
N THR A 194 -12.06 9.94 -7.99
CA THR A 194 -12.39 10.20 -9.39
C THR A 194 -13.06 11.55 -9.58
N ASP A 195 -14.05 11.89 -8.74
CA ASP A 195 -14.77 13.15 -8.83
C ASP A 195 -13.90 14.34 -8.45
N MET A 196 -12.99 14.16 -7.48
CA MET A 196 -11.97 15.16 -7.13
C MET A 196 -11.03 15.45 -8.29
N GLN A 197 -10.52 14.42 -8.96
CA GLN A 197 -9.64 14.58 -10.11
C GLN A 197 -10.35 15.26 -11.28
N LYS A 198 -11.63 14.94 -11.52
CA LYS A 198 -12.45 15.64 -12.54
C LYS A 198 -12.67 17.11 -12.23
N ALA A 199 -12.89 17.45 -10.96
CA ALA A 199 -13.12 18.81 -10.51
C ALA A 199 -11.84 19.66 -10.51
N ASP A 200 -10.69 19.04 -10.30
CA ASP A 200 -9.37 19.68 -10.29
C ASP A 200 -8.37 18.79 -11.04
N PRO A 201 -8.14 19.08 -12.35
CA PRO A 201 -7.27 18.27 -13.21
C PRO A 201 -5.79 18.23 -12.82
N GLU A 202 -5.36 19.03 -11.85
CA GLU A 202 -3.99 18.94 -11.30
C GLU A 202 -3.78 17.70 -10.43
N TRP A 203 -4.86 17.05 -9.96
CA TRP A 203 -4.76 15.78 -9.28
C TRP A 203 -4.30 14.66 -10.19
N ASN A 204 -3.32 13.90 -9.71
CA ASN A 204 -2.92 12.63 -10.28
C ASN A 204 -3.33 11.51 -9.32
N VAL A 205 -4.27 10.70 -9.72
CA VAL A 205 -4.86 9.63 -8.93
C VAL A 205 -4.59 8.30 -9.60
N ILE A 206 -3.92 7.39 -8.92
CA ILE A 206 -3.76 6.01 -9.37
C ILE A 206 -4.49 5.08 -8.40
N LEU A 207 -5.46 4.34 -8.91
CA LEU A 207 -6.23 3.35 -8.16
C LEU A 207 -5.65 1.97 -8.45
N LEU A 208 -5.06 1.32 -7.44
CA LEU A 208 -4.51 -0.02 -7.57
C LEU A 208 -5.48 -1.03 -6.95
N ARG A 209 -6.12 -1.85 -7.78
CA ARG A 209 -7.05 -2.89 -7.37
C ARG A 209 -6.29 -4.19 -7.10
N TYR A 210 -6.07 -4.49 -5.81
CA TYR A 210 -5.35 -5.69 -5.40
C TYR A 210 -6.25 -6.91 -5.43
N PHE A 211 -5.65 -8.03 -5.83
CA PHE A 211 -6.21 -9.35 -5.57
C PHE A 211 -5.73 -9.84 -4.20
N ASN A 212 -5.39 -11.09 -4.00
CA ASN A 212 -5.12 -11.62 -2.66
C ASN A 212 -3.60 -11.63 -2.35
N PRO A 213 -3.04 -10.64 -1.64
CA PRO A 213 -1.63 -10.65 -1.31
C PRO A 213 -1.31 -11.75 -0.29
N ILE A 214 -0.26 -12.53 -0.58
CA ILE A 214 0.33 -13.53 0.29
C ILE A 214 1.87 -13.47 0.17
N GLY A 215 2.60 -14.30 0.88
CA GLY A 215 4.04 -14.25 0.92
C GLY A 215 4.58 -13.36 2.04
N ALA A 216 5.88 -13.19 2.05
CA ALA A 216 6.60 -12.34 2.99
C ALA A 216 7.93 -11.93 2.35
N HIS A 217 8.67 -11.02 2.99
CA HIS A 217 10.00 -10.70 2.51
C HIS A 217 10.95 -11.91 2.67
N LYS A 218 11.77 -12.16 1.66
CA LYS A 218 12.71 -13.30 1.60
C LYS A 218 13.65 -13.44 2.82
N SER A 219 13.86 -12.36 3.57
CA SER A 219 14.66 -12.42 4.81
C SER A 219 13.94 -13.10 5.97
N GLY A 220 12.61 -13.27 5.90
CA GLY A 220 11.79 -13.74 7.02
C GLY A 220 11.65 -12.71 8.16
N LEU A 221 12.08 -11.46 7.97
CA LEU A 221 12.02 -10.41 9.00
C LEU A 221 10.67 -9.70 9.05
N ILE A 222 10.01 -9.51 7.91
CA ILE A 222 8.67 -8.91 7.82
C ILE A 222 7.71 -9.80 7.07
N GLY A 223 6.43 -9.80 7.47
CA GLY A 223 5.36 -10.61 6.90
C GLY A 223 4.00 -10.23 7.48
N GLU A 224 2.95 -10.96 7.14
CA GLU A 224 1.60 -10.70 7.65
C GLU A 224 1.47 -11.16 9.10
N ASN A 225 1.18 -10.22 10.00
CA ASN A 225 1.00 -10.47 11.44
C ASN A 225 -0.36 -9.93 11.90
N PRO A 226 -1.46 -10.66 11.65
CA PRO A 226 -2.79 -10.20 12.04
C PRO A 226 -2.98 -10.24 13.57
N ASN A 227 -3.71 -9.26 14.11
CA ASN A 227 -4.16 -9.30 15.48
C ASN A 227 -5.29 -10.33 15.65
N GLY A 228 -5.12 -11.28 16.59
CA GLY A 228 -6.11 -12.33 16.84
C GLY A 228 -6.15 -13.43 15.78
N ILE A 229 -7.34 -14.00 15.53
CA ILE A 229 -7.54 -15.07 14.55
C ILE A 229 -7.48 -14.48 13.12
N PRO A 230 -6.64 -15.02 12.22
CA PRO A 230 -6.52 -14.52 10.87
C PRO A 230 -7.82 -14.62 10.07
N ASN A 231 -8.12 -13.56 9.32
CA ASN A 231 -9.23 -13.56 8.35
C ASN A 231 -8.80 -14.03 6.95
N ASN A 232 -7.52 -13.87 6.62
CA ASN A 232 -6.93 -14.27 5.34
C ASN A 232 -6.46 -15.73 5.38
N LEU A 233 -6.47 -16.40 4.22
CA LEU A 233 -6.16 -17.82 4.10
C LEU A 233 -4.70 -18.13 4.52
N MET A 234 -3.71 -17.45 3.94
CA MET A 234 -2.30 -17.81 4.15
C MET A 234 -1.84 -17.65 5.62
N PRO A 235 -2.11 -16.55 6.34
CA PRO A 235 -1.75 -16.47 7.76
C PRO A 235 -2.52 -17.50 8.63
N TYR A 236 -3.72 -17.92 8.22
CA TYR A 236 -4.41 -19.01 8.89
C TYR A 236 -3.68 -20.35 8.66
N VAL A 237 -3.31 -20.66 7.42
CA VAL A 237 -2.54 -21.87 7.06
C VAL A 237 -1.21 -21.91 7.83
N THR A 238 -0.47 -20.81 7.87
CA THR A 238 0.82 -20.76 8.58
C THR A 238 0.67 -20.88 10.08
N GLN A 239 -0.41 -20.35 10.67
CA GLN A 239 -0.70 -20.54 12.10
C GLN A 239 -1.13 -21.99 12.45
N VAL A 240 -1.77 -22.69 11.52
CA VAL A 240 -1.99 -24.14 11.65
C VAL A 240 -0.68 -24.88 11.56
N ALA A 241 0.19 -24.52 10.61
CA ALA A 241 1.50 -25.15 10.41
C ALA A 241 2.43 -25.04 11.64
N VAL A 242 2.41 -23.91 12.37
CA VAL A 242 3.19 -23.77 13.62
C VAL A 242 2.45 -24.28 14.87
N GLY A 243 1.25 -24.87 14.71
CA GLY A 243 0.50 -25.47 15.82
C GLY A 243 -0.26 -24.48 16.71
N LYS A 244 -0.40 -23.20 16.30
CA LYS A 244 -1.23 -22.22 17.01
C LYS A 244 -2.73 -22.47 16.83
N LEU A 245 -3.12 -22.93 15.65
CA LEU A 245 -4.48 -23.31 15.31
C LEU A 245 -4.52 -24.82 15.03
N LYS A 246 -5.60 -25.46 15.40
CA LYS A 246 -5.74 -26.92 15.31
C LYS A 246 -5.86 -27.38 13.84
N GLU A 247 -6.66 -26.70 13.05
CA GLU A 247 -7.05 -27.10 11.71
C GLU A 247 -7.56 -25.91 10.89
N LEU A 248 -7.44 -25.97 9.58
CA LEU A 248 -7.98 -24.97 8.66
C LEU A 248 -9.46 -25.22 8.40
N GLY A 249 -10.30 -24.19 8.51
CA GLY A 249 -11.68 -24.23 8.01
C GLY A 249 -11.71 -23.87 6.52
N VAL A 250 -12.15 -24.82 5.67
CA VAL A 250 -12.39 -24.60 4.24
C VAL A 250 -13.89 -24.33 4.06
N PHE A 251 -14.23 -23.11 3.63
CA PHE A 251 -15.62 -22.65 3.55
C PHE A 251 -16.25 -22.94 2.19
N GLY A 252 -17.10 -23.96 2.12
CA GLY A 252 -17.72 -24.49 0.92
C GLY A 252 -16.82 -25.47 0.16
N ASN A 253 -17.45 -26.52 -0.38
CA ASN A 253 -16.85 -27.49 -1.28
C ASN A 253 -17.78 -27.84 -2.45
N ASP A 254 -18.73 -26.95 -2.70
CA ASP A 254 -19.81 -27.10 -3.67
C ASP A 254 -19.91 -25.91 -4.63
N TYR A 255 -18.83 -25.10 -4.74
CA TYR A 255 -18.72 -24.07 -5.77
C TYR A 255 -18.51 -24.72 -7.16
N ASP A 256 -18.94 -24.01 -8.20
CA ASP A 256 -18.64 -24.39 -9.58
C ASP A 256 -17.17 -24.07 -9.91
N THR A 257 -16.28 -24.91 -9.39
CA THR A 257 -14.81 -24.83 -9.51
C THR A 257 -14.24 -26.24 -9.55
N PRO A 258 -13.01 -26.47 -10.01
CA PRO A 258 -12.44 -27.81 -10.22
C PRO A 258 -12.46 -28.74 -8.99
N ASP A 259 -12.34 -28.20 -7.79
CA ASP A 259 -12.35 -28.97 -6.53
C ASP A 259 -13.48 -28.57 -5.57
N GLY A 260 -14.40 -27.74 -6.06
CA GLY A 260 -15.55 -27.26 -5.30
C GLY A 260 -15.23 -26.14 -4.31
N THR A 261 -13.95 -25.73 -4.15
CA THR A 261 -13.56 -24.63 -3.24
C THR A 261 -13.35 -23.33 -3.99
N GLY A 262 -13.45 -22.18 -3.28
CA GLY A 262 -13.35 -20.87 -3.91
C GLY A 262 -11.97 -20.63 -4.55
N VAL A 263 -11.95 -20.05 -5.75
CA VAL A 263 -10.75 -19.75 -6.54
C VAL A 263 -10.41 -18.25 -6.45
N ARG A 264 -9.15 -17.94 -6.15
CA ARG A 264 -8.65 -16.56 -6.02
C ARG A 264 -7.32 -16.40 -6.74
N ASP A 265 -7.03 -15.17 -7.16
CA ASP A 265 -5.72 -14.75 -7.64
C ASP A 265 -4.84 -14.37 -6.44
N TYR A 266 -3.80 -15.12 -6.21
CA TYR A 266 -2.85 -14.83 -5.15
C TYR A 266 -1.60 -14.17 -5.74
N ILE A 267 -1.23 -13.04 -5.16
CA ILE A 267 -0.07 -12.25 -5.58
C ILE A 267 0.95 -12.17 -4.45
N HIS A 268 2.24 -12.29 -4.79
CA HIS A 268 3.28 -12.09 -3.79
C HIS A 268 3.31 -10.64 -3.32
N VAL A 269 3.41 -10.43 -1.99
CA VAL A 269 3.39 -9.08 -1.41
C VAL A 269 4.53 -8.20 -1.91
N VAL A 270 5.69 -8.78 -2.27
CA VAL A 270 6.83 -8.04 -2.86
C VAL A 270 6.50 -7.59 -4.29
N ASP A 271 5.86 -8.44 -5.12
CA ASP A 271 5.37 -8.02 -6.44
C ASP A 271 4.38 -6.87 -6.33
N LEU A 272 3.47 -6.96 -5.36
CA LEU A 272 2.51 -5.90 -5.08
C LEU A 272 3.23 -4.60 -4.66
N ALA A 273 4.25 -4.69 -3.79
CA ALA A 273 5.06 -3.55 -3.37
C ALA A 273 5.81 -2.91 -4.56
N ILE A 274 6.40 -3.72 -5.44
CA ILE A 274 7.04 -3.25 -6.68
C ILE A 274 6.02 -2.55 -7.59
N GLY A 275 4.77 -3.02 -7.63
CA GLY A 275 3.68 -2.36 -8.36
C GLY A 275 3.46 -0.91 -7.90
N HIS A 276 3.59 -0.64 -6.59
CA HIS A 276 3.51 0.73 -6.05
C HIS A 276 4.69 1.59 -6.46
N VAL A 277 5.91 1.04 -6.48
CA VAL A 277 7.09 1.76 -6.97
C VAL A 277 6.93 2.14 -8.45
N LYS A 278 6.36 1.24 -9.26
CA LYS A 278 6.05 1.52 -10.67
C LYS A 278 4.96 2.59 -10.81
N ALA A 279 3.94 2.56 -9.94
CA ALA A 279 2.88 3.56 -9.92
C ALA A 279 3.40 4.96 -9.50
N ILE A 280 4.36 5.06 -8.56
CA ILE A 280 5.03 6.33 -8.24
C ILE A 280 5.67 6.93 -9.48
N LYS A 281 6.44 6.15 -10.24
CA LYS A 281 7.05 6.62 -11.48
C LYS A 281 6.01 7.05 -12.53
N LYS A 282 4.84 6.40 -12.52
CA LYS A 282 3.74 6.74 -13.45
C LYS A 282 3.08 8.08 -13.13
N LEU A 283 3.13 8.54 -11.87
CA LEU A 283 2.63 9.88 -11.50
C LEU A 283 3.39 11.01 -12.21
N ASP A 284 4.68 10.81 -12.54
CA ASP A 284 5.50 11.80 -13.24
C ASP A 284 4.95 12.12 -14.65
N GLU A 285 4.18 11.21 -15.23
CA GLU A 285 3.53 11.39 -16.53
C GLU A 285 2.25 12.25 -16.48
N LYS A 286 1.82 12.67 -15.28
CA LYS A 286 0.59 13.46 -15.02
C LYS A 286 -0.65 12.79 -15.63
N VAL A 287 -0.86 11.54 -15.29
CA VAL A 287 -1.90 10.67 -15.88
C VAL A 287 -3.33 11.07 -15.58
N GLY A 288 -3.55 12.04 -14.67
CA GLY A 288 -4.87 12.41 -14.17
C GLY A 288 -5.47 11.27 -13.35
N LEU A 289 -6.30 10.42 -13.95
CA LEU A 289 -6.87 9.22 -13.32
C LEU A 289 -6.43 7.96 -14.08
N ALA A 290 -5.81 7.03 -13.36
CA ALA A 290 -5.48 5.71 -13.88
C ALA A 290 -5.89 4.60 -12.90
N ILE A 291 -6.31 3.45 -13.45
CA ILE A 291 -6.75 2.30 -12.67
C ILE A 291 -5.98 1.08 -13.17
N TYR A 292 -5.44 0.28 -12.25
CA TYR A 292 -4.69 -0.93 -12.58
C TYR A 292 -5.05 -2.09 -11.66
N ASN A 293 -5.28 -3.25 -12.24
CA ASN A 293 -5.33 -4.52 -11.53
C ASN A 293 -3.91 -5.00 -11.21
N LEU A 294 -3.67 -5.36 -9.96
CA LEU A 294 -2.42 -6.00 -9.54
C LEU A 294 -2.73 -7.43 -9.06
N GLY A 295 -2.46 -8.39 -9.92
CA GLY A 295 -2.62 -9.82 -9.69
C GLY A 295 -1.73 -10.60 -10.65
N THR A 296 -1.77 -11.92 -10.56
CA THR A 296 -0.95 -12.82 -11.38
C THR A 296 -1.65 -13.29 -12.65
N GLY A 297 -2.97 -13.10 -12.74
CA GLY A 297 -3.80 -13.66 -13.80
C GLY A 297 -4.04 -15.17 -13.66
N LYS A 298 -3.66 -15.76 -12.52
CA LYS A 298 -3.83 -17.20 -12.24
C LYS A 298 -4.74 -17.39 -11.03
N GLY A 299 -5.75 -18.25 -11.21
CA GLY A 299 -6.63 -18.63 -10.11
C GLY A 299 -6.13 -19.89 -9.42
N TYR A 300 -6.09 -19.88 -8.08
CA TYR A 300 -5.83 -21.05 -7.25
C TYR A 300 -6.98 -21.25 -6.29
N SER A 301 -7.42 -22.51 -6.14
CA SER A 301 -8.44 -22.87 -5.16
C SER A 301 -7.87 -22.88 -3.74
N VAL A 302 -8.74 -22.92 -2.73
CA VAL A 302 -8.28 -23.07 -1.33
C VAL A 302 -7.48 -24.35 -1.15
N LEU A 303 -7.92 -25.48 -1.75
CA LEU A 303 -7.19 -26.75 -1.66
C LEU A 303 -5.90 -26.75 -2.49
N ASP A 304 -5.82 -25.98 -3.58
CA ASP A 304 -4.56 -25.77 -4.30
C ASP A 304 -3.54 -25.07 -3.42
N ILE A 305 -3.95 -24.05 -2.66
CA ILE A 305 -3.07 -23.38 -1.71
C ILE A 305 -2.56 -24.35 -0.64
N VAL A 306 -3.43 -25.17 -0.07
CA VAL A 306 -3.04 -26.20 0.91
C VAL A 306 -2.01 -27.16 0.31
N LYS A 307 -2.27 -27.72 -0.88
CA LYS A 307 -1.37 -28.66 -1.58
C LYS A 307 0.00 -28.02 -1.89
N ASN A 308 -0.02 -26.79 -2.43
CA ASN A 308 1.23 -26.07 -2.76
C ASN A 308 2.02 -25.74 -1.50
N PHE A 309 1.35 -25.33 -0.41
CA PHE A 309 2.01 -25.09 0.87
C PHE A 309 2.65 -26.36 1.44
N GLU A 310 1.92 -27.47 1.46
CA GLU A 310 2.46 -28.76 1.90
C GLU A 310 3.65 -29.22 1.04
N ALA A 311 3.57 -29.05 -0.28
CA ALA A 311 4.65 -29.42 -1.20
C ALA A 311 5.90 -28.54 -1.02
N ALA A 312 5.71 -27.23 -0.79
CA ALA A 312 6.82 -26.28 -0.64
C ALA A 312 7.51 -26.39 0.73
N THR A 313 6.77 -26.75 1.78
CA THR A 313 7.27 -26.71 3.17
C THR A 313 7.49 -28.06 3.82
N GLY A 314 6.87 -29.11 3.31
CA GLY A 314 6.85 -30.45 3.91
C GLY A 314 5.90 -30.54 5.14
N VAL A 315 5.19 -29.47 5.49
CA VAL A 315 4.31 -29.42 6.67
C VAL A 315 2.88 -29.73 6.27
N LYS A 316 2.24 -30.71 6.93
CA LYS A 316 0.85 -31.08 6.69
C LYS A 316 -0.12 -30.08 7.32
N ILE A 317 -1.18 -29.76 6.58
CA ILE A 317 -2.22 -28.82 7.01
C ILE A 317 -3.55 -29.59 7.17
N PRO A 318 -3.92 -29.96 8.40
CA PRO A 318 -5.23 -30.54 8.66
C PRO A 318 -6.31 -29.50 8.37
N TYR A 319 -7.40 -29.94 7.71
CA TYR A 319 -8.53 -29.05 7.42
C TYR A 319 -9.88 -29.77 7.57
N VAL A 320 -10.92 -28.95 7.75
CA VAL A 320 -12.32 -29.41 7.79
C VAL A 320 -13.15 -28.54 6.85
N ILE A 321 -14.09 -29.17 6.16
CA ILE A 321 -15.06 -28.45 5.32
C ILE A 321 -16.12 -27.81 6.21
N LYS A 322 -16.40 -26.54 5.95
CA LYS A 322 -17.44 -25.75 6.64
C LYS A 322 -18.45 -25.22 5.61
N PRO A 323 -19.67 -24.83 6.04
CA PRO A 323 -20.61 -24.15 5.15
C PRO A 323 -20.01 -22.91 4.49
N ARG A 324 -20.50 -22.53 3.31
CA ARG A 324 -20.08 -21.29 2.62
C ARG A 324 -20.24 -20.08 3.53
N ARG A 325 -19.32 -19.12 3.43
CA ARG A 325 -19.49 -17.81 4.06
C ARG A 325 -20.43 -16.96 3.18
N ALA A 326 -21.25 -16.14 3.83
CA ALA A 326 -22.08 -15.18 3.12
C ALA A 326 -21.20 -14.18 2.33
N GLY A 327 -21.54 -13.95 1.07
CA GLY A 327 -20.83 -13.01 0.20
C GLY A 327 -19.57 -13.55 -0.47
N ASP A 328 -19.17 -14.82 -0.25
CA ASP A 328 -18.09 -15.44 -1.01
C ASP A 328 -18.58 -15.81 -2.43
N ILE A 329 -17.77 -15.46 -3.44
CA ILE A 329 -17.99 -15.82 -4.86
C ILE A 329 -17.13 -17.02 -5.25
N ALA A 330 -17.55 -17.77 -6.29
CA ALA A 330 -16.85 -18.98 -6.72
C ALA A 330 -15.44 -18.68 -7.22
N THR A 331 -15.28 -17.70 -8.12
CA THR A 331 -14.01 -17.45 -8.83
C THR A 331 -13.75 -15.95 -8.95
N CYS A 332 -12.51 -15.54 -8.65
CA CYS A 332 -12.06 -14.14 -8.79
C CYS A 332 -10.56 -14.12 -9.11
N TYR A 333 -10.20 -13.86 -10.37
CA TYR A 333 -8.81 -13.63 -10.77
C TYR A 333 -8.70 -12.57 -11.86
N SER A 334 -7.52 -11.93 -11.95
CA SER A 334 -7.28 -10.74 -12.74
C SER A 334 -6.88 -11.04 -14.17
N ASN A 335 -7.02 -10.00 -15.01
CA ASN A 335 -6.13 -9.74 -16.13
C ASN A 335 -5.29 -8.50 -15.76
N ALA A 336 -3.97 -8.64 -15.73
CA ALA A 336 -3.03 -7.56 -15.40
C ALA A 336 -2.30 -7.00 -16.62
N ASP A 337 -2.77 -7.25 -17.83
CA ASP A 337 -2.12 -6.81 -19.08
C ASP A 337 -1.99 -5.28 -19.17
N LYS A 338 -2.92 -4.54 -18.60
CA LYS A 338 -2.86 -3.08 -18.54
C LYS A 338 -1.68 -2.62 -17.69
N ALA A 339 -1.49 -3.19 -16.50
CA ALA A 339 -0.35 -2.88 -15.65
C ALA A 339 0.98 -3.23 -16.35
N LYS A 340 1.03 -4.35 -17.08
CA LYS A 340 2.21 -4.74 -17.87
C LYS A 340 2.52 -3.72 -18.96
N ARG A 341 1.53 -3.28 -19.73
CA ARG A 341 1.75 -2.32 -20.83
C ARG A 341 2.11 -0.92 -20.34
N GLU A 342 1.42 -0.43 -19.31
CA GLU A 342 1.45 0.99 -18.93
C GLU A 342 2.35 1.30 -17.73
N LEU A 343 2.55 0.35 -16.81
CA LEU A 343 3.48 0.48 -15.68
C LEU A 343 4.80 -0.25 -15.92
N GLY A 344 4.89 -1.11 -16.94
CA GLY A 344 6.02 -2.04 -17.09
C GLY A 344 6.14 -2.98 -15.89
N TRP A 345 4.98 -3.40 -15.33
CA TRP A 345 4.90 -4.28 -14.16
C TRP A 345 4.23 -5.61 -14.49
N GLU A 346 4.81 -6.67 -14.00
CA GLU A 346 4.29 -8.04 -14.08
C GLU A 346 4.71 -8.78 -12.82
N ALA A 347 3.83 -9.61 -12.27
CA ALA A 347 4.15 -10.46 -11.13
C ALA A 347 5.22 -11.50 -11.51
N GLN A 348 6.24 -11.64 -10.67
CA GLN A 348 7.42 -12.49 -10.92
C GLN A 348 7.44 -13.75 -10.06
N TYR A 349 6.89 -13.68 -8.85
CA TYR A 349 6.91 -14.78 -7.89
C TYR A 349 5.80 -15.79 -8.17
N ASP A 350 6.13 -17.07 -8.13
CA ASP A 350 5.16 -18.15 -8.27
C ASP A 350 4.54 -18.56 -6.92
N ILE A 351 3.55 -19.47 -6.97
CA ILE A 351 2.84 -19.93 -5.78
C ILE A 351 3.74 -20.68 -4.81
N LYS A 352 4.79 -21.35 -5.30
CA LYS A 352 5.76 -22.05 -4.47
C LYS A 352 6.56 -21.05 -3.63
N GLU A 353 7.10 -20.01 -4.25
CA GLU A 353 7.85 -18.96 -3.56
C GLU A 353 6.94 -18.21 -2.56
N MET A 354 5.69 -17.94 -2.92
CA MET A 354 4.71 -17.34 -2.01
C MET A 354 4.50 -18.20 -0.75
N CYS A 355 4.42 -19.52 -0.89
CA CYS A 355 4.29 -20.45 0.23
C CYS A 355 5.57 -20.54 1.06
N GLU A 356 6.73 -20.65 0.42
CA GLU A 356 8.04 -20.74 1.09
C GLU A 356 8.33 -19.48 1.92
N ASP A 357 8.09 -18.30 1.37
CA ASP A 357 8.33 -17.02 2.06
C ASP A 357 7.34 -16.80 3.20
N SER A 358 6.06 -17.15 3.01
CA SER A 358 5.06 -17.13 4.10
C SER A 358 5.46 -18.05 5.25
N TRP A 359 5.95 -19.25 4.93
CA TRP A 359 6.41 -20.21 5.93
C TRP A 359 7.69 -19.74 6.63
N ARG A 360 8.67 -19.22 5.89
CA ARG A 360 9.90 -18.66 6.44
C ARG A 360 9.60 -17.58 7.47
N TRP A 361 8.71 -16.64 7.13
CA TRP A 361 8.26 -15.61 8.07
C TRP A 361 7.66 -16.24 9.33
N GLN A 362 6.65 -17.08 9.19
CA GLN A 362 5.91 -17.63 10.33
C GLN A 362 6.78 -18.56 11.20
N SER A 363 7.63 -19.39 10.60
CA SER A 363 8.50 -20.30 11.33
C SER A 363 9.60 -19.58 12.12
N MET A 364 10.15 -18.49 11.58
CA MET A 364 11.10 -17.61 12.26
C MET A 364 10.45 -16.72 13.32
N ASN A 365 9.15 -16.46 13.20
CA ASN A 365 8.39 -15.56 14.08
C ASN A 365 7.09 -16.24 14.51
N PRO A 366 7.14 -17.30 15.33
CA PRO A 366 5.94 -18.03 15.72
C PRO A 366 4.90 -17.14 16.42
N ASN A 367 5.32 -16.10 17.14
CA ASN A 367 4.43 -15.12 17.79
C ASN A 367 4.39 -13.77 17.06
N GLY A 368 4.83 -13.74 15.80
CA GLY A 368 4.87 -12.55 14.97
C GLY A 368 5.88 -11.52 15.50
N TYR A 369 5.51 -10.25 15.48
CA TYR A 369 6.40 -9.19 15.97
C TYR A 369 6.59 -9.17 17.50
N ALA A 370 5.80 -9.91 18.26
CA ALA A 370 5.95 -10.03 19.71
C ALA A 370 7.21 -10.81 20.12
N ASP A 371 7.82 -11.57 19.20
CA ASP A 371 9.07 -12.29 19.44
C ASP A 371 10.32 -11.39 19.44
N ALA A 372 10.16 -10.12 19.07
CA ALA A 372 11.22 -9.13 19.16
C ALA A 372 11.41 -8.69 20.62
N LYS A 373 12.44 -9.23 21.27
CA LYS A 373 12.94 -8.78 22.58
C LYS A 373 14.24 -8.02 22.42
#